data_15fb0fa5c18347fd7c0f8765671f19d2
#
_entry.id   15fb0fa5c18347fd7c0f8765671f19d2
#
_cell.length_a   1.000
_cell.length_b   1.000
_cell.length_c   1.000
_cell.angle_alpha   90.00
_cell.angle_beta   90.00
_cell.angle_gamma   90.00
#
_symmetry.space_group_name_H-M   'P 1'
#
loop_
_entity.id
_entity.type
_entity.pdbx_description
1 polymer ?
#
loop_
_entity_poly.entity_id
_entity_poly.type
_entity_poly.pdbx_seq_one_letter_code
_entity_poly.pdbx_strand_id
1 'polypeptide(L)'
;MNAETRAFLDSSVLFSEVWSESGGSRLILKLGEAGAVGLWVGPSVLREAEAVLKRKSPGSRPHMALLLDRAQVQVGPDAGTETLAQARSAVDYVPDAQVLAEALEIGVDCFVSLDQKHLVGNPRTGRLPFTVGTPGDFIAWYRQQLGEYESAHLQTQADRPD
;
A
#
# COMPACT_ATOMS: atom_id res chain seq x y z
N MET A 1 12.42 18.70 4.77
CA MET A 1 11.67 17.95 3.74
C MET A 1 10.91 16.83 4.44
N ASN A 2 9.62 16.84 4.33
CA ASN A 2 8.85 15.71 4.79
C ASN A 2 9.06 14.57 3.80
N ALA A 3 9.50 13.42 4.31
CA ALA A 3 9.54 12.22 3.49
C ALA A 3 8.13 11.91 2.98
N GLU A 4 8.01 11.61 1.70
CA GLU A 4 6.75 11.20 1.11
C GLU A 4 6.24 9.92 1.79
N THR A 5 4.97 9.92 2.19
CA THR A 5 4.32 8.70 2.68
C THR A 5 4.28 7.64 1.59
N ARG A 6 4.74 6.43 1.90
CA ARG A 6 4.77 5.29 1.00
C ARG A 6 3.78 4.24 1.43
N ALA A 7 2.91 3.82 0.53
CA ALA A 7 1.96 2.74 0.75
C ALA A 7 2.17 1.62 -0.26
N PHE A 8 2.22 0.39 0.23
CA PHE A 8 2.26 -0.81 -0.60
C PHE A 8 0.84 -1.32 -0.81
N LEU A 9 0.47 -1.62 -2.03
CA LEU A 9 -0.83 -2.13 -2.40
C LEU A 9 -0.77 -3.63 -2.68
N ASP A 10 -1.56 -4.41 -1.95
CA ASP A 10 -1.79 -5.81 -2.22
C ASP A 10 -2.68 -5.99 -3.46
N SER A 11 -2.61 -7.14 -4.12
CA SER A 11 -3.40 -7.45 -5.30
C SER A 11 -4.91 -7.32 -5.09
N SER A 12 -5.40 -7.65 -3.88
CA SER A 12 -6.81 -7.48 -3.51
C SER A 12 -7.31 -6.04 -3.67
N VAL A 13 -6.46 -5.06 -3.36
CA VAL A 13 -6.77 -3.63 -3.53
C VAL A 13 -6.87 -3.28 -5.01
N LEU A 14 -5.94 -3.77 -5.84
CA LEU A 14 -5.95 -3.54 -7.29
C LEU A 14 -7.19 -4.17 -7.95
N PHE A 15 -7.57 -5.38 -7.57
CA PHE A 15 -8.78 -6.02 -8.10
C PHE A 15 -10.05 -5.29 -7.69
N SER A 16 -10.12 -4.81 -6.46
CA SER A 16 -11.23 -3.99 -5.97
C SER A 16 -11.43 -2.75 -6.84
N GLU A 17 -10.36 -2.11 -7.26
CA GLU A 17 -10.43 -0.92 -8.11
C GLU A 17 -10.87 -1.23 -9.55
N VAL A 18 -10.41 -2.35 -10.10
CA VAL A 18 -10.79 -2.76 -11.48
C VAL A 18 -12.24 -3.19 -11.58
N TRP A 19 -12.76 -3.90 -10.56
CA TRP A 19 -14.09 -4.49 -10.58
C TRP A 19 -15.15 -3.76 -9.76
N SER A 20 -14.75 -2.73 -9.01
CA SER A 20 -15.64 -1.90 -8.20
C SER A 20 -15.15 -0.47 -8.19
N GLU A 21 -15.95 0.44 -8.72
CA GLU A 21 -15.60 1.86 -8.83
C GLU A 21 -15.78 2.65 -7.52
N SER A 22 -16.13 2.00 -6.41
CA SER A 22 -16.45 2.67 -5.16
C SER A 22 -15.58 2.20 -4.00
N GLY A 23 -15.25 3.12 -3.10
CA GLY A 23 -14.64 2.84 -1.81
C GLY A 23 -13.23 3.40 -1.60
N GLY A 24 -12.59 2.92 -0.53
CA GLY A 24 -11.29 3.40 -0.08
C GLY A 24 -10.16 3.17 -1.07
N SER A 25 -10.20 2.08 -1.85
CA SER A 25 -9.19 1.77 -2.87
C SER A 25 -9.10 2.88 -3.93
N ARG A 26 -10.24 3.38 -4.38
CA ARG A 26 -10.29 4.49 -5.35
C ARG A 26 -9.68 5.77 -4.78
N LEU A 27 -9.95 6.07 -3.52
CA LEU A 27 -9.38 7.26 -2.87
C LEU A 27 -7.86 7.15 -2.74
N ILE A 28 -7.34 5.98 -2.43
CA ILE A 28 -5.88 5.74 -2.38
C ILE A 28 -5.24 6.00 -3.75
N LEU A 29 -5.81 5.48 -4.84
CA LEU A 29 -5.30 5.72 -6.19
C LEU A 29 -5.33 7.20 -6.55
N LYS A 30 -6.37 7.93 -6.16
CA LYS A 30 -6.44 9.39 -6.33
C LYS A 30 -5.37 10.14 -5.57
N LEU A 31 -5.00 9.70 -4.37
CA LEU A 31 -3.87 10.26 -3.62
C LEU A 31 -2.54 10.04 -4.34
N GLY A 32 -2.36 8.88 -4.96
CA GLY A 32 -1.21 8.60 -5.82
C GLY A 32 -1.19 9.48 -7.07
N GLU A 33 -2.32 9.63 -7.75
CA GLU A 33 -2.49 10.49 -8.93
C GLU A 33 -2.16 11.96 -8.61
N ALA A 34 -2.57 12.44 -7.44
CA ALA A 34 -2.25 13.78 -6.95
C ALA A 34 -0.81 13.95 -6.45
N GLY A 35 -0.03 12.89 -6.38
CA GLY A 35 1.34 12.92 -5.84
C GLY A 35 1.41 13.11 -4.32
N ALA A 36 0.30 12.91 -3.61
CA ALA A 36 0.24 13.07 -2.16
C ALA A 36 0.81 11.87 -1.39
N VAL A 37 0.76 10.69 -2.00
CA VAL A 37 1.27 9.43 -1.44
C VAL A 37 2.03 8.69 -2.54
N GLY A 38 3.20 8.17 -2.22
CA GLY A 38 3.94 7.24 -3.09
C GLY A 38 3.32 5.85 -3.01
N LEU A 39 2.74 5.38 -4.11
CA LEU A 39 2.14 4.05 -4.19
C LEU A 39 3.13 3.06 -4.79
N TRP A 40 3.20 1.88 -4.17
CA TRP A 40 4.13 0.83 -4.52
C TRP A 40 3.44 -0.52 -4.63
N VAL A 41 3.93 -1.34 -5.52
CA VAL A 41 3.65 -2.78 -5.59
C VAL A 41 4.96 -3.53 -5.74
N GLY A 42 4.94 -4.83 -5.46
CA GLY A 42 6.08 -5.70 -5.74
C GLY A 42 5.86 -6.54 -6.99
N PRO A 43 6.89 -7.24 -7.47
CA PRO A 43 6.80 -8.15 -8.62
C PRO A 43 5.73 -9.23 -8.45
N SER A 44 5.56 -9.77 -7.24
CA SER A 44 4.57 -10.82 -6.96
C SER A 44 3.14 -10.32 -7.12
N VAL A 45 2.85 -9.08 -6.70
CA VAL A 45 1.53 -8.46 -6.87
C VAL A 45 1.20 -8.30 -8.35
N LEU A 46 2.14 -7.84 -9.16
CA LEU A 46 1.92 -7.68 -10.60
C LEU A 46 1.72 -9.02 -11.30
N ARG A 47 2.52 -10.03 -10.97
CA ARG A 47 2.37 -11.38 -11.55
C ARG A 47 1.00 -11.99 -11.21
N GLU A 48 0.57 -11.86 -9.97
CA GLU A 48 -0.76 -12.32 -9.53
C GLU A 48 -1.88 -11.57 -10.24
N ALA A 49 -1.78 -10.24 -10.29
CA ALA A 49 -2.76 -9.40 -10.97
C ALA A 49 -2.89 -9.77 -12.45
N GLU A 50 -1.78 -9.92 -13.14
CA GLU A 50 -1.78 -10.31 -14.55
C GLU A 50 -2.36 -11.72 -14.76
N ALA A 51 -1.98 -12.70 -13.95
CA ALA A 51 -2.48 -14.06 -14.04
C ALA A 51 -3.99 -14.14 -13.79
N VAL A 52 -4.50 -13.42 -12.80
CA VAL A 52 -5.93 -13.39 -12.47
C VAL A 52 -6.73 -12.69 -13.57
N LEU A 53 -6.27 -11.54 -14.06
CA LEU A 53 -6.94 -10.82 -15.15
C LEU A 53 -6.96 -11.65 -16.44
N LYS A 54 -5.85 -12.28 -16.80
CA LYS A 54 -5.77 -13.13 -17.98
C LYS A 54 -6.80 -14.28 -17.93
N ARG A 55 -7.01 -14.84 -16.75
CA ARG A 55 -7.95 -15.97 -16.55
C ARG A 55 -9.41 -15.53 -16.46
N LYS A 56 -9.69 -14.45 -15.69
CA LYS A 56 -11.05 -14.06 -15.34
C LYS A 56 -11.59 -12.90 -16.17
N SER A 57 -10.76 -11.98 -16.59
CA SER A 57 -11.18 -10.76 -17.27
C SER A 57 -10.07 -10.17 -18.13
N PRO A 58 -9.69 -10.86 -19.22
CA PRO A 58 -8.56 -10.41 -20.06
C PRO A 58 -8.78 -9.02 -20.66
N GLY A 59 -10.03 -8.62 -20.90
CA GLY A 59 -10.38 -7.29 -21.37
C GLY A 59 -10.12 -6.16 -20.36
N SER A 60 -9.93 -6.47 -19.09
CA SER A 60 -9.62 -5.49 -18.03
C SER A 60 -8.13 -5.18 -17.89
N ARG A 61 -7.25 -5.88 -18.58
CA ARG A 61 -5.79 -5.66 -18.51
C ARG A 61 -5.39 -4.23 -18.90
N PRO A 62 -5.89 -3.65 -20.01
CA PRO A 62 -5.59 -2.26 -20.35
C PRO A 62 -6.08 -1.26 -19.30
N HIS A 63 -7.23 -1.53 -18.70
CA HIS A 63 -7.77 -0.69 -17.62
C HIS A 63 -6.89 -0.71 -16.38
N MET A 64 -6.44 -1.89 -15.95
CA MET A 64 -5.48 -2.01 -14.83
C MET A 64 -4.20 -1.24 -15.12
N ALA A 65 -3.62 -1.41 -16.30
CA ALA A 65 -2.40 -0.70 -16.69
C ALA A 65 -2.57 0.82 -16.63
N LEU A 66 -3.72 1.32 -17.12
CA LEU A 66 -4.04 2.74 -17.07
C LEU A 66 -4.19 3.27 -15.64
N LEU A 67 -4.84 2.51 -14.75
CA LEU A 67 -5.00 2.88 -13.34
C LEU A 67 -3.64 2.98 -12.63
N LEU A 68 -2.77 1.99 -12.84
CA LEU A 68 -1.42 1.99 -12.26
C LEU A 68 -0.58 3.16 -12.75
N ASP A 69 -0.65 3.46 -14.05
CA ASP A 69 0.07 4.58 -14.66
C ASP A 69 -0.42 5.93 -14.12
N ARG A 70 -1.73 6.16 -14.10
CA ARG A 70 -2.32 7.40 -13.56
C ARG A 70 -2.01 7.62 -12.09
N ALA A 71 -2.09 6.57 -11.30
CA ALA A 71 -1.77 6.62 -9.87
C ALA A 71 -0.27 6.67 -9.60
N GLN A 72 0.57 6.65 -10.62
CA GLN A 72 2.03 6.69 -10.54
C GLN A 72 2.60 5.57 -9.67
N VAL A 73 1.99 4.38 -9.75
CA VAL A 73 2.40 3.22 -8.97
C VAL A 73 3.79 2.76 -9.40
N GLN A 74 4.69 2.67 -8.44
CA GLN A 74 6.05 2.20 -8.65
C GLN A 74 6.16 0.72 -8.32
N VAL A 75 7.08 0.04 -9.00
CA VAL A 75 7.36 -1.39 -8.76
C VAL A 75 8.68 -1.50 -8.02
N GLY A 76 8.63 -2.15 -6.85
CA GLY A 76 9.84 -2.41 -6.07
C GLY A 76 10.63 -3.62 -6.56
N PRO A 77 11.79 -3.88 -5.93
CA PRO A 77 12.64 -5.01 -6.26
C PRO A 77 12.07 -6.34 -5.74
N ASP A 78 12.65 -7.43 -6.19
CA ASP A 78 12.42 -8.76 -5.62
C ASP A 78 12.85 -8.81 -4.14
N ALA A 79 12.18 -9.65 -3.36
CA ALA A 79 12.53 -9.86 -1.97
C ALA A 79 13.86 -10.62 -1.83
N GLY A 80 14.67 -10.19 -0.88
CA GLY A 80 15.88 -10.89 -0.49
C GLY A 80 15.63 -11.95 0.59
N THR A 81 16.67 -12.69 0.96
CA THR A 81 16.61 -13.77 1.94
C THR A 81 16.23 -13.26 3.33
N GLU A 82 16.77 -12.12 3.75
CA GLU A 82 16.52 -11.54 5.08
C GLU A 82 15.09 -11.04 5.22
N THR A 83 14.59 -10.30 4.25
CA THR A 83 13.21 -9.78 4.25
C THR A 83 12.19 -10.91 4.18
N LEU A 84 12.49 -11.97 3.41
CA LEU A 84 11.64 -13.15 3.36
C LEU A 84 11.58 -13.88 4.71
N ALA A 85 12.71 -14.03 5.38
CA ALA A 85 12.77 -14.62 6.73
C ALA A 85 11.97 -13.78 7.75
N GLN A 86 12.10 -12.45 7.68
CA GLN A 86 11.35 -11.54 8.54
C GLN A 86 9.83 -11.62 8.26
N ALA A 87 9.42 -11.66 7.01
CA ALA A 87 8.01 -11.80 6.63
C ALA A 87 7.43 -13.15 7.09
N ARG A 88 8.19 -14.22 7.01
CA ARG A 88 7.79 -15.56 7.50
C ARG A 88 7.55 -15.63 9.01
N SER A 89 8.15 -14.73 9.77
CA SER A 89 7.84 -14.62 11.21
C SER A 89 6.44 -14.07 11.48
N ALA A 90 5.86 -13.35 10.52
CA ALA A 90 4.55 -12.72 10.63
C ALA A 90 3.41 -13.54 10.00
N VAL A 91 3.69 -14.29 8.94
CA VAL A 91 2.69 -15.10 8.22
C VAL A 91 3.24 -16.46 7.84
N ASP A 92 2.38 -17.47 7.84
CA ASP A 92 2.77 -18.85 7.53
C ASP A 92 2.62 -19.19 6.04
N TYR A 93 1.66 -18.54 5.37
CA TYR A 93 1.40 -18.77 3.96
C TYR A 93 2.50 -18.12 3.10
N VAL A 94 3.20 -18.94 2.34
CA VAL A 94 4.41 -18.52 1.58
C VAL A 94 4.13 -17.37 0.59
N PRO A 95 3.06 -17.38 -0.22
CA PRO A 95 2.74 -16.25 -1.10
C PRO A 95 2.54 -14.93 -0.36
N ASP A 96 1.89 -14.93 0.81
CA ASP A 96 1.71 -13.73 1.63
C ASP A 96 3.05 -13.23 2.18
N ALA A 97 3.89 -14.16 2.64
CA ALA A 97 5.25 -13.84 3.10
C ALA A 97 6.08 -13.18 1.98
N GLN A 98 5.96 -13.67 0.76
CA GLN A 98 6.67 -13.10 -0.41
C GLN A 98 6.25 -11.65 -0.66
N VAL A 99 4.96 -11.37 -0.63
CA VAL A 99 4.43 -10.02 -0.84
C VAL A 99 4.84 -9.06 0.29
N LEU A 100 4.75 -9.51 1.54
CA LEU A 100 5.22 -8.72 2.69
C LEU A 100 6.73 -8.45 2.64
N ALA A 101 7.52 -9.42 2.20
CA ALA A 101 8.97 -9.27 2.04
C ALA A 101 9.30 -8.22 0.97
N GLU A 102 8.57 -8.18 -0.13
CA GLU A 102 8.73 -7.14 -1.15
C GLU A 102 8.41 -5.74 -0.61
N ALA A 103 7.40 -5.61 0.26
CA ALA A 103 7.10 -4.37 0.96
C ALA A 103 8.24 -3.96 1.92
N LEU A 104 8.86 -4.92 2.61
CA LEU A 104 10.03 -4.67 3.45
C LEU A 104 11.22 -4.13 2.67
N GLU A 105 11.48 -4.64 1.46
CA GLU A 105 12.56 -4.16 0.60
C GLU A 105 12.37 -2.68 0.20
N ILE A 106 11.14 -2.25 0.01
CA ILE A 106 10.82 -0.87 -0.37
C ILE A 106 10.94 0.09 0.83
N GLY A 107 10.68 -0.40 2.03
CA GLY A 107 10.62 0.43 3.24
C GLY A 107 9.38 1.32 3.27
N VAL A 108 8.21 0.74 3.08
CA VAL A 108 6.93 1.45 3.10
C VAL A 108 6.49 1.80 4.52
N ASP A 109 5.61 2.79 4.65
CA ASP A 109 4.98 3.18 5.91
C ASP A 109 3.74 2.34 6.20
N CYS A 110 3.02 1.94 5.16
CA CYS A 110 1.78 1.17 5.25
C CYS A 110 1.73 0.07 4.20
N PHE A 111 1.17 -1.07 4.60
CA PHE A 111 0.77 -2.17 3.72
C PHE A 111 -0.75 -2.23 3.69
N VAL A 112 -1.35 -2.08 2.51
CA VAL A 112 -2.80 -1.99 2.34
C VAL A 112 -3.33 -3.24 1.68
N SER A 113 -4.28 -3.92 2.35
CA SER A 113 -4.90 -5.16 1.87
C SER A 113 -6.37 -5.23 2.25
N LEU A 114 -7.14 -5.98 1.48
CA LEU A 114 -8.51 -6.36 1.82
C LEU A 114 -8.60 -7.73 2.50
N ASP A 115 -7.50 -8.44 2.61
CA ASP A 115 -7.43 -9.73 3.32
C ASP A 115 -7.39 -9.51 4.84
N GLN A 116 -8.56 -9.43 5.44
CA GLN A 116 -8.70 -9.26 6.88
C GLN A 116 -8.32 -10.50 7.68
N LYS A 117 -8.48 -11.68 7.09
CA LYS A 117 -8.24 -12.94 7.79
C LYS A 117 -6.76 -13.25 7.97
N HIS A 118 -5.97 -13.11 6.93
CA HIS A 118 -4.56 -13.56 6.92
C HIS A 118 -3.57 -12.43 7.15
N LEU A 119 -3.92 -11.20 6.80
CA LEU A 119 -3.03 -10.04 6.85
C LEU A 119 -3.49 -8.99 7.86
N VAL A 120 -4.60 -8.31 7.63
CA VAL A 120 -5.05 -7.17 8.46
C VAL A 120 -5.40 -7.60 9.88
N GLY A 121 -6.13 -8.70 10.05
CA GLY A 121 -6.53 -9.25 11.34
C GLY A 121 -5.47 -10.11 12.03
N ASN A 122 -4.30 -10.27 11.44
CA ASN A 122 -3.23 -11.10 11.99
C ASN A 122 -2.36 -10.31 12.98
N PRO A 123 -2.39 -10.63 14.29
CA PRO A 123 -1.64 -9.87 15.30
C PRO A 123 -0.12 -9.98 15.13
N ARG A 124 0.38 -11.00 14.45
CA ARG A 124 1.81 -11.18 14.17
C ARG A 124 2.35 -10.13 13.20
N THR A 125 1.50 -9.54 12.34
CA THR A 125 1.90 -8.46 11.43
C THR A 125 2.28 -7.18 12.18
N GLY A 126 1.87 -7.03 13.42
CA GLY A 126 2.33 -5.93 14.30
C GLY A 126 3.83 -5.93 14.60
N ARG A 127 4.53 -7.02 14.31
CA ARG A 127 6.00 -7.11 14.40
C ARG A 127 6.74 -6.49 13.22
N LEU A 128 6.02 -6.19 12.14
CA LEU A 128 6.60 -5.59 10.94
C LEU A 128 6.78 -4.07 11.14
N PRO A 129 7.77 -3.45 10.47
CA PRO A 129 8.08 -2.04 10.65
C PRO A 129 7.12 -1.09 9.94
N PHE A 130 6.02 -1.58 9.41
CA PHE A 130 4.96 -0.81 8.76
C PHE A 130 3.59 -1.21 9.30
N THR A 131 2.63 -0.32 9.18
CA THR A 131 1.23 -0.59 9.55
C THR A 131 0.56 -1.45 8.47
N VAL A 132 -0.17 -2.49 8.88
CA VAL A 132 -0.98 -3.31 7.98
C VAL A 132 -2.45 -2.97 8.21
N GLY A 133 -3.16 -2.56 7.17
CA GLY A 133 -4.54 -2.14 7.29
C GLY A 133 -5.34 -2.26 5.99
N THR A 134 -6.64 -2.04 6.10
CA THR A 134 -7.54 -1.93 4.96
C THR A 134 -7.38 -0.55 4.28
N PRO A 135 -7.93 -0.35 3.06
CA PRO A 135 -8.00 0.97 2.47
C PRO A 135 -8.61 2.04 3.39
N GLY A 136 -9.68 1.69 4.12
CA GLY A 136 -10.29 2.58 5.10
C GLY A 136 -9.37 2.93 6.26
N ASP A 137 -8.66 1.94 6.80
CA ASP A 137 -7.67 2.14 7.86
C ASP A 137 -6.53 3.07 7.40
N PHE A 138 -6.05 2.88 6.19
CA PHE A 138 -5.02 3.75 5.60
C PHE A 138 -5.50 5.20 5.49
N ILE A 139 -6.70 5.43 4.98
CA ILE A 139 -7.25 6.79 4.86
C ILE A 139 -7.41 7.46 6.22
N ALA A 140 -7.90 6.73 7.23
CA ALA A 140 -8.03 7.24 8.59
C ALA A 140 -6.65 7.62 9.18
N TRP A 141 -5.67 6.75 9.04
CA TRP A 141 -4.30 7.01 9.48
C TRP A 141 -3.68 8.21 8.75
N TYR A 142 -3.85 8.30 7.44
CA TYR A 142 -3.33 9.41 6.63
C TYR A 142 -3.93 10.75 7.04
N ARG A 143 -5.23 10.80 7.29
CA ARG A 143 -5.91 12.00 7.80
C ARG A 143 -5.37 12.43 9.15
N GLN A 144 -5.09 11.50 10.04
CA GLN A 144 -4.49 11.79 11.34
C GLN A 144 -3.10 12.42 11.18
N GLN A 145 -2.27 11.85 10.30
CA GLN A 145 -0.94 12.40 10.01
C GLN A 145 -1.00 13.84 9.48
N LEU A 146 -1.94 14.15 8.59
CA LEU A 146 -2.17 15.50 8.08
C LEU A 146 -2.58 16.47 9.19
N GLY A 147 -3.48 16.08 10.07
CA GLY A 147 -3.93 16.89 11.20
C GLY A 147 -2.80 17.22 12.18
N GLU A 148 -1.95 16.26 12.49
CA GLU A 148 -0.76 16.47 13.33
C GLU A 148 0.24 17.44 12.68
N TYR A 149 0.45 17.30 11.37
CA TYR A 149 1.32 18.19 10.60
C TYR A 149 0.82 19.65 10.60
N GLU A 150 -0.46 19.85 10.35
CA GLU A 150 -1.08 21.17 10.35
C GLU A 150 -0.98 21.83 11.74
N SER A 151 -1.26 21.08 12.81
CA SER A 151 -1.17 21.56 14.19
C SER A 151 0.26 21.98 14.56
N ALA A 152 1.26 21.18 14.21
CA ALA A 152 2.66 21.50 14.45
C ALA A 152 3.11 22.75 13.66
N HIS A 153 2.61 22.90 12.43
CA HIS A 153 2.97 24.05 11.59
C HIS A 153 2.37 25.36 12.10
N LEU A 154 1.14 25.34 12.61
CA LEU A 154 0.49 26.48 13.23
C LEU A 154 1.19 26.91 14.52
N GLN A 155 1.63 25.97 15.35
CA GLN A 155 2.42 26.27 16.55
C GLN A 155 3.75 26.94 16.23
N THR A 156 4.46 26.42 15.21
CA THR A 156 5.74 27.00 14.78
C THR A 156 5.60 28.41 14.22
N GLN A 157 4.46 28.75 13.63
CA GLN A 157 4.18 30.12 13.17
C GLN A 157 3.81 31.08 14.34
N ALA A 158 3.12 30.55 15.34
CA ALA A 158 2.73 31.33 16.53
C ALA A 158 3.95 31.67 17.43
N ASP A 159 4.97 30.83 17.45
CA ASP A 159 6.19 30.97 18.25
C ASP A 159 7.30 31.79 17.56
N ARG A 160 7.06 32.39 16.40
CA ARG A 160 8.03 33.29 15.76
C ARG A 160 7.99 34.63 16.47
N PRO A 161 9.08 35.05 17.12
CA PRO A 161 9.18 36.41 17.65
C PRO A 161 9.22 37.41 16.49
N ASP A 162 8.53 38.52 16.68
CA ASP A 162 8.55 39.68 15.77
C ASP A 162 9.97 40.22 15.57
#